data_d3bc87b169902f9f64ef0720de9b75ab
#
_entry.id   d3bc87b169902f9f64ef0720de9b75ab
#
_cell.length_a   1.000
_cell.length_b   1.000
_cell.length_c   1.000
_cell.angle_alpha   90.00
_cell.angle_beta   90.00
_cell.angle_gamma   90.00
#
_symmetry.space_group_name_H-M   'P 1'
#
loop_
_entity.id
_entity.type
_entity.pdbx_description
1 polymer ?
#
loop_
_entity_poly.entity_id
_entity_poly.type
_entity_poly.pdbx_seq_one_letter_code
_entity_poly.pdbx_strand_id
1 'polypeptide(L)'
;MFNRKTISVVPIVLIVLLCSISLSFGEDYKIGIGDVLKVNTWKEPDLSFDAIQVRSDGKITFPLLDDLQAEGVTTIELKNTIEKKLADFVEAPTVTVTLVGAVSQKYYILGEIQNVGEYPLVKKLTIVQAFALANGFTEWAAKDEIILYRKEGTTEKIIIIDYDDIVKGKLGKDIVLKADDIIIVP
;
A
#
# COMPACT_ATOMS: atom_id res chain seq x y z
N MET A 1 -26.72 64.05 -40.49
CA MET A 1 -25.66 63.14 -40.93
C MET A 1 -25.00 62.54 -39.69
N PHE A 2 -25.60 61.44 -39.16
CA PHE A 2 -25.21 60.81 -37.87
C PHE A 2 -24.39 59.56 -38.15
N ASN A 3 -23.13 59.60 -37.72
CA ASN A 3 -22.16 58.49 -37.88
C ASN A 3 -22.33 57.52 -36.72
N ARG A 4 -22.92 56.35 -36.98
CA ARG A 4 -23.04 55.24 -35.96
C ARG A 4 -21.71 54.49 -35.92
N LYS A 5 -20.96 54.68 -34.83
CA LYS A 5 -19.83 53.82 -34.48
C LYS A 5 -20.41 52.50 -33.90
N THR A 6 -20.20 51.44 -34.64
CA THR A 6 -20.45 50.06 -34.17
C THR A 6 -19.40 49.67 -33.12
N ILE A 7 -19.85 49.51 -31.87
CA ILE A 7 -19.03 48.96 -30.80
C ILE A 7 -19.03 47.43 -30.98
N SER A 8 -17.90 46.87 -31.37
CA SER A 8 -17.73 45.43 -31.41
C SER A 8 -17.54 44.91 -29.99
N VAL A 9 -18.54 44.17 -29.51
CA VAL A 9 -18.47 43.47 -28.23
C VAL A 9 -17.74 42.16 -28.47
N VAL A 10 -16.47 42.10 -28.08
CA VAL A 10 -15.71 40.86 -28.03
C VAL A 10 -16.17 40.08 -26.78
N PRO A 11 -16.72 38.89 -26.90
CA PRO A 11 -17.03 38.08 -25.73
C PRO A 11 -15.74 37.61 -25.10
N ILE A 12 -15.46 38.06 -23.90
CA ILE A 12 -14.41 37.49 -23.04
C ILE A 12 -14.90 36.10 -22.62
N VAL A 13 -14.43 35.09 -23.34
CA VAL A 13 -14.55 33.68 -22.92
C VAL A 13 -13.60 33.47 -21.74
N LEU A 14 -14.14 33.58 -20.55
CA LEU A 14 -13.45 33.21 -19.32
C LEU A 14 -13.27 31.68 -19.34
N ILE A 15 -12.15 31.19 -19.83
CA ILE A 15 -11.73 29.80 -19.71
C ILE A 15 -11.38 29.58 -18.25
N VAL A 16 -12.35 29.12 -17.48
CA VAL A 16 -12.10 28.56 -16.15
C VAL A 16 -11.37 27.23 -16.36
N LEU A 17 -10.05 27.28 -16.31
CA LEU A 17 -9.21 26.09 -16.25
C LEU A 17 -9.47 25.43 -14.88
N LEU A 18 -10.43 24.52 -14.83
CA LEU A 18 -10.62 23.62 -13.71
C LEU A 18 -9.35 22.72 -13.65
N CYS A 19 -8.37 23.18 -12.91
CA CYS A 19 -7.23 22.37 -12.51
C CYS A 19 -7.79 21.28 -11.58
N SER A 20 -8.12 20.12 -12.15
CA SER A 20 -8.49 18.93 -11.40
C SER A 20 -7.24 18.50 -10.62
N ILE A 21 -7.10 19.02 -9.40
CA ILE A 21 -6.10 18.52 -8.44
C ILE A 21 -6.60 17.13 -8.07
N SER A 22 -6.08 16.12 -8.74
CA SER A 22 -6.20 14.75 -8.30
C SER A 22 -5.41 14.65 -7.00
N LEU A 23 -6.08 14.83 -5.87
CA LEU A 23 -5.57 14.44 -4.57
C LEU A 23 -5.34 12.94 -4.64
N SER A 24 -4.11 12.54 -4.91
CA SER A 24 -3.68 11.16 -4.76
C SER A 24 -3.66 10.85 -3.26
N PHE A 25 -4.81 10.47 -2.72
CA PHE A 25 -4.84 9.82 -1.42
C PHE A 25 -4.02 8.55 -1.56
N GLY A 26 -2.95 8.43 -0.78
CA GLY A 26 -2.26 7.17 -0.64
C GLY A 26 -3.29 6.11 -0.23
N GLU A 27 -3.27 4.96 -0.88
CA GLU A 27 -4.12 3.84 -0.51
C GLU A 27 -3.76 3.45 0.93
N ASP A 28 -4.79 3.44 1.82
CA ASP A 28 -4.59 3.10 3.22
C ASP A 28 -4.13 1.65 3.34
N TYR A 29 -3.22 1.41 4.29
CA TYR A 29 -2.76 0.07 4.59
C TYR A 29 -3.92 -0.82 5.02
N LYS A 30 -4.09 -1.95 4.35
CA LYS A 30 -5.03 -3.00 4.74
C LYS A 30 -4.28 -4.06 5.52
N ILE A 31 -4.82 -4.37 6.69
CA ILE A 31 -4.32 -5.40 7.59
C ILE A 31 -4.31 -6.74 6.85
N GLY A 32 -3.25 -7.51 7.00
CA GLY A 32 -3.14 -8.83 6.41
C GLY A 32 -2.81 -9.92 7.44
N ILE A 33 -2.83 -11.17 6.97
CA ILE A 33 -2.52 -12.35 7.79
C ILE A 33 -1.09 -12.25 8.35
N GLY A 34 -0.94 -12.51 9.65
CA GLY A 34 0.35 -12.45 10.33
C GLY A 34 0.71 -11.08 10.88
N ASP A 35 0.03 -9.99 10.46
CA ASP A 35 0.26 -8.67 11.02
C ASP A 35 0.02 -8.65 12.51
N VAL A 36 0.76 -7.80 13.21
CA VAL A 36 0.64 -7.62 14.66
C VAL A 36 0.04 -6.26 14.97
N LEU A 37 -1.05 -6.29 15.72
CA LEU A 37 -1.79 -5.09 16.11
C LEU A 37 -1.65 -4.85 17.60
N LYS A 38 -1.55 -3.58 17.99
CA LYS A 38 -1.78 -3.13 19.36
C LYS A 38 -3.19 -2.54 19.42
N VAL A 39 -3.98 -3.03 20.37
CA VAL A 39 -5.32 -2.50 20.64
C VAL A 39 -5.33 -1.93 22.05
N ASN A 40 -5.70 -0.67 22.18
CA ASN A 40 -5.81 -0.01 23.48
C ASN A 40 -7.23 0.52 23.65
N THR A 41 -7.90 0.08 24.71
CA THR A 41 -9.23 0.55 25.10
C THR A 41 -9.08 1.49 26.30
N TRP A 42 -9.49 2.74 26.13
CA TRP A 42 -9.31 3.77 27.16
C TRP A 42 -9.98 3.41 28.47
N LYS A 43 -9.23 3.44 29.57
CA LYS A 43 -9.64 3.05 30.93
C LYS A 43 -9.99 1.58 31.13
N GLU A 44 -9.82 0.72 30.14
CA GLU A 44 -10.11 -0.70 30.20
C GLU A 44 -8.82 -1.51 29.94
N PRO A 45 -7.95 -1.69 30.94
CA PRO A 45 -6.70 -2.42 30.78
C PRO A 45 -6.91 -3.88 30.38
N ASP A 46 -7.97 -4.52 30.86
CA ASP A 46 -8.31 -5.91 30.55
C ASP A 46 -8.78 -6.09 29.09
N LEU A 47 -9.12 -5.00 28.40
CA LEU A 47 -9.49 -4.95 27.00
C LEU A 47 -8.40 -4.24 26.15
N SER A 48 -7.17 -4.22 26.67
CA SER A 48 -6.02 -3.58 26.00
C SER A 48 -4.89 -4.60 25.83
N PHE A 49 -4.32 -4.66 24.62
CA PHE A 49 -3.33 -5.66 24.25
C PHE A 49 -2.20 -5.00 23.46
N ASP A 50 -0.96 -5.23 23.87
CA ASP A 50 0.21 -4.69 23.19
C ASP A 50 0.52 -5.43 21.87
N ALA A 51 0.10 -6.68 21.73
CA ALA A 51 0.32 -7.48 20.55
C ALA A 51 -0.80 -8.51 20.34
N ILE A 52 -1.60 -8.33 19.30
CA ILE A 52 -2.56 -9.30 18.79
C ILE A 52 -2.15 -9.63 17.37
N GLN A 53 -1.84 -10.88 17.09
CA GLN A 53 -1.51 -11.33 15.74
C GLN A 53 -2.78 -11.69 14.96
N VAL A 54 -2.84 -11.24 13.70
CA VAL A 54 -3.89 -11.67 12.77
C VAL A 54 -3.63 -13.12 12.37
N ARG A 55 -4.60 -13.97 12.66
CA ARG A 55 -4.53 -15.42 12.44
C ARG A 55 -4.59 -15.76 10.96
N SER A 56 -4.28 -17.03 10.64
CA SER A 56 -4.33 -17.55 9.25
C SER A 56 -5.72 -17.53 8.60
N ASP A 57 -6.79 -17.42 9.41
CA ASP A 57 -8.16 -17.24 8.95
C ASP A 57 -8.55 -15.76 8.75
N GLY A 58 -7.58 -14.84 8.87
CA GLY A 58 -7.77 -13.39 8.69
C GLY A 58 -8.43 -12.69 9.87
N LYS A 59 -8.58 -13.36 11.00
CA LYS A 59 -9.29 -12.83 12.18
C LYS A 59 -8.35 -12.55 13.34
N ILE A 60 -8.82 -11.73 14.26
CA ILE A 60 -8.27 -11.57 15.60
C ILE A 60 -9.30 -12.04 16.62
N THR A 61 -8.83 -12.60 17.74
CA THR A 61 -9.71 -12.92 18.90
C THR A 61 -9.63 -11.77 19.88
N PHE A 62 -10.79 -11.27 20.29
CA PHE A 62 -10.89 -10.15 21.22
C PHE A 62 -11.87 -10.49 22.36
N PRO A 63 -11.52 -10.25 23.64
CA PRO A 63 -12.41 -10.53 24.76
C PRO A 63 -13.78 -9.88 24.59
N LEU A 64 -14.81 -10.56 25.02
CA LEU A 64 -16.24 -10.20 24.91
C LEU A 64 -16.79 -10.19 23.49
N LEU A 65 -15.93 -10.09 22.44
CA LEU A 65 -16.35 -9.93 21.05
C LEU A 65 -16.07 -11.17 20.20
N ASP A 66 -15.39 -12.17 20.78
CA ASP A 66 -14.93 -13.37 20.08
C ASP A 66 -14.04 -13.04 18.87
N ASP A 67 -14.33 -13.64 17.73
CA ASP A 67 -13.57 -13.47 16.51
C ASP A 67 -14.04 -12.26 15.68
N LEU A 68 -13.10 -11.38 15.33
CA LEU A 68 -13.32 -10.20 14.51
C LEU A 68 -12.51 -10.30 13.20
N GLN A 69 -13.14 -10.00 12.08
CA GLN A 69 -12.42 -9.88 10.81
C GLN A 69 -11.46 -8.70 10.86
N ALA A 70 -10.18 -8.99 10.64
CA ALA A 70 -9.10 -8.00 10.62
C ALA A 70 -8.44 -7.89 9.22
N GLU A 71 -8.33 -9.02 8.50
CA GLU A 71 -7.77 -9.03 7.14
C GLU A 71 -8.64 -8.22 6.18
N GLY A 72 -7.99 -7.41 5.35
CA GLY A 72 -8.61 -6.62 4.28
C GLY A 72 -9.23 -5.31 4.74
N VAL A 73 -9.29 -5.03 6.07
CA VAL A 73 -9.77 -3.76 6.61
C VAL A 73 -8.61 -2.87 7.07
N THR A 74 -8.85 -1.58 7.19
CA THR A 74 -7.89 -0.63 7.76
C THR A 74 -7.92 -0.67 9.29
N THR A 75 -6.90 -0.13 9.95
CA THR A 75 -6.88 0.01 11.42
C THR A 75 -8.05 0.87 11.94
N ILE A 76 -8.50 1.85 11.14
CA ILE A 76 -9.64 2.72 11.48
C ILE A 76 -10.96 1.95 11.39
N GLU A 77 -11.14 1.15 10.35
CA GLU A 77 -12.35 0.31 10.18
C GLU A 77 -12.45 -0.74 11.29
N LEU A 78 -11.31 -1.39 11.63
CA LEU A 78 -11.26 -2.34 12.72
C LEU A 78 -11.57 -1.68 14.07
N LYS A 79 -10.98 -0.51 14.36
CA LYS A 79 -11.30 0.31 15.52
C LYS A 79 -12.80 0.56 15.63
N ASN A 80 -13.43 1.07 14.57
CA ASN A 80 -14.86 1.39 14.58
C ASN A 80 -15.72 0.14 14.82
N THR A 81 -15.27 -1.01 14.27
CA THR A 81 -15.96 -2.29 14.49
C THR A 81 -15.88 -2.73 15.95
N ILE A 82 -14.70 -2.59 16.57
CA ILE A 82 -14.50 -2.93 17.99
C ILE A 82 -15.34 -2.01 18.87
N GLU A 83 -15.27 -0.68 18.68
CA GLU A 83 -16.04 0.29 19.47
C GLU A 83 -17.54 0.01 19.39
N LYS A 84 -18.05 -0.22 18.18
CA LYS A 84 -19.47 -0.52 17.97
C LYS A 84 -19.94 -1.76 18.72
N LYS A 85 -19.15 -2.83 18.72
CA LYS A 85 -19.49 -4.08 19.40
C LYS A 85 -19.26 -3.99 20.91
N LEU A 86 -18.23 -3.27 21.37
CA LEU A 86 -17.98 -3.06 22.79
C LEU A 86 -19.05 -2.21 23.46
N ALA A 87 -19.78 -1.37 22.73
CA ALA A 87 -20.85 -0.54 23.28
C ALA A 87 -21.96 -1.32 24.00
N ASP A 88 -22.08 -2.63 23.71
CA ASP A 88 -23.01 -3.51 24.40
C ASP A 88 -22.52 -3.94 25.82
N PHE A 89 -21.22 -3.76 26.12
CA PHE A 89 -20.55 -4.22 27.33
C PHE A 89 -19.90 -3.08 28.15
N VAL A 90 -19.47 -2.03 27.46
CA VAL A 90 -18.73 -0.87 28.04
C VAL A 90 -19.43 0.43 27.64
N GLU A 91 -19.62 1.32 28.60
CA GLU A 91 -20.21 2.64 28.35
C GLU A 91 -19.21 3.54 27.57
N ALA A 92 -19.61 4.01 26.38
CA ALA A 92 -18.84 4.91 25.51
C ALA A 92 -17.38 4.44 25.28
N PRO A 93 -17.15 3.22 24.76
CA PRO A 93 -15.79 2.68 24.58
C PRO A 93 -15.00 3.53 23.58
N THR A 94 -13.77 3.86 23.93
CA THR A 94 -12.83 4.56 23.04
C THR A 94 -11.63 3.65 22.78
N VAL A 95 -11.47 3.22 21.53
CA VAL A 95 -10.45 2.25 21.13
C VAL A 95 -9.42 2.90 20.21
N THR A 96 -8.18 2.48 20.33
CA THR A 96 -7.11 2.79 19.40
C THR A 96 -6.52 1.50 18.87
N VAL A 97 -6.45 1.34 17.55
CA VAL A 97 -5.79 0.23 16.87
C VAL A 97 -4.56 0.73 16.16
N THR A 98 -3.40 0.18 16.49
CA THR A 98 -2.10 0.53 15.91
C THR A 98 -1.45 -0.69 15.28
N LEU A 99 -0.96 -0.57 14.06
CA LEU A 99 -0.13 -1.60 13.44
C LEU A 99 1.28 -1.51 14.02
N VAL A 100 1.72 -2.55 14.72
CA VAL A 100 3.07 -2.62 15.33
C VAL A 100 4.02 -3.54 14.57
N GLY A 101 3.46 -4.48 13.78
CA GLY A 101 4.24 -5.35 12.90
C GLY A 101 3.52 -5.57 11.58
N ALA A 102 4.02 -4.97 10.51
CA ALA A 102 3.53 -5.17 9.14
C ALA A 102 4.33 -6.29 8.49
N VAL A 103 3.88 -7.53 8.63
CA VAL A 103 4.58 -8.72 8.08
C VAL A 103 3.83 -9.36 6.91
N SER A 104 2.59 -8.96 6.68
CA SER A 104 1.75 -9.49 5.60
C SER A 104 2.16 -8.95 4.23
N GLN A 105 2.70 -7.74 4.17
CA GLN A 105 3.13 -7.14 2.91
C GLN A 105 4.62 -7.33 2.71
N LYS A 106 4.99 -8.15 1.74
CA LYS A 106 6.36 -8.48 1.39
C LYS A 106 6.50 -8.74 -0.10
N TYR A 107 7.73 -8.70 -0.59
CA TYR A 107 8.09 -9.10 -1.95
C TYR A 107 9.32 -9.99 -1.89
N TYR A 108 9.60 -10.68 -2.97
CA TYR A 108 10.67 -11.66 -3.06
C TYR A 108 11.65 -11.29 -4.17
N ILE A 109 12.93 -11.50 -3.93
CA ILE A 109 13.98 -11.37 -4.95
C ILE A 109 14.76 -12.67 -5.03
N LEU A 110 14.93 -13.19 -6.24
CA LEU A 110 15.61 -14.43 -6.55
C LEU A 110 16.60 -14.21 -7.71
N GLY A 111 17.58 -15.11 -7.82
CA GLY A 111 18.53 -15.14 -8.95
C GLY A 111 19.81 -14.36 -8.69
N GLU A 112 20.37 -13.73 -9.72
CA GLU A 112 21.68 -13.09 -9.72
C GLU A 112 21.67 -11.70 -9.07
N ILE A 113 21.32 -11.67 -7.79
CA ILE A 113 21.33 -10.50 -6.89
C ILE A 113 22.18 -10.82 -5.66
N GLN A 114 22.84 -9.84 -5.06
CA GLN A 114 23.75 -10.07 -3.92
C GLN A 114 23.02 -10.69 -2.73
N ASN A 115 21.84 -10.23 -2.39
CA ASN A 115 21.05 -10.76 -1.29
C ASN A 115 19.69 -11.21 -1.83
N VAL A 116 19.54 -12.53 -2.00
CA VAL A 116 18.25 -13.16 -2.33
C VAL A 116 17.41 -13.31 -1.07
N GLY A 117 16.08 -13.28 -1.20
CA GLY A 117 15.19 -13.54 -0.08
C GLY A 117 13.87 -12.76 -0.12
N GLU A 118 13.20 -12.75 1.03
CA GLU A 118 11.99 -11.95 1.22
C GLU A 118 12.31 -10.59 1.86
N TYR A 119 11.60 -9.57 1.42
CA TYR A 119 11.76 -8.19 1.86
C TYR A 119 10.43 -7.58 2.28
N PRO A 120 10.36 -6.86 3.40
CA PRO A 120 9.13 -6.21 3.82
C PRO A 120 8.79 -5.02 2.91
N LEU A 121 7.51 -4.90 2.53
CA LEU A 121 6.98 -3.80 1.74
C LEU A 121 6.24 -2.80 2.66
N VAL A 122 6.96 -2.15 3.57
CA VAL A 122 6.39 -1.22 4.56
C VAL A 122 6.03 0.15 3.99
N LYS A 123 6.45 0.45 2.77
CA LYS A 123 6.16 1.69 2.04
C LYS A 123 6.16 1.42 0.54
N LYS A 124 5.63 2.37 -0.23
CA LYS A 124 5.73 2.29 -1.70
C LYS A 124 7.21 2.27 -2.11
N LEU A 125 7.65 1.18 -2.69
CA LEU A 125 8.99 0.99 -3.24
C LEU A 125 8.90 0.77 -4.74
N THR A 126 9.91 1.24 -5.47
CA THR A 126 10.10 0.89 -6.87
C THR A 126 11.07 -0.30 -6.98
N ILE A 127 11.10 -0.91 -8.15
CA ILE A 127 11.97 -2.06 -8.40
C ILE A 127 13.47 -1.69 -8.27
N VAL A 128 13.85 -0.49 -8.68
CA VAL A 128 15.22 0.02 -8.53
C VAL A 128 15.59 0.16 -7.05
N GLN A 129 14.65 0.63 -6.23
CA GLN A 129 14.86 0.71 -4.78
C GLN A 129 14.98 -0.68 -4.14
N ALA A 130 14.24 -1.66 -4.65
CA ALA A 130 14.36 -3.05 -4.20
C ALA A 130 15.75 -3.64 -4.50
N PHE A 131 16.30 -3.38 -5.69
CA PHE A 131 17.68 -3.80 -6.00
C PHE A 131 18.70 -3.13 -5.09
N ALA A 132 18.51 -1.87 -4.74
CA ALA A 132 19.39 -1.18 -3.78
C ALA A 132 19.33 -1.82 -2.39
N LEU A 133 18.14 -2.23 -1.92
CA LEU A 133 17.98 -2.94 -0.65
C LEU A 133 18.63 -4.33 -0.67
N ALA A 134 18.63 -4.99 -1.83
CA ALA A 134 19.28 -6.29 -2.04
C ALA A 134 20.80 -6.19 -2.30
N ASN A 135 21.42 -5.02 -2.11
CA ASN A 135 22.83 -4.72 -2.36
C ASN A 135 23.27 -4.86 -3.84
N GLY A 136 22.32 -4.77 -4.78
CA GLY A 136 22.60 -4.78 -6.21
C GLY A 136 22.85 -6.17 -6.80
N PHE A 137 23.30 -6.17 -8.02
CA PHE A 137 23.45 -7.36 -8.86
C PHE A 137 24.79 -8.07 -8.66
N THR A 138 24.82 -9.37 -8.95
CA THR A 138 26.09 -10.08 -9.14
C THR A 138 26.73 -9.71 -10.50
N GLU A 139 27.95 -10.17 -10.74
CA GLU A 139 28.63 -9.95 -12.03
C GLU A 139 28.01 -10.74 -13.20
N TRP A 140 27.20 -11.76 -12.89
CA TRP A 140 26.59 -12.67 -13.86
C TRP A 140 25.16 -12.26 -14.26
N ALA A 141 24.59 -11.23 -13.62
CA ALA A 141 23.20 -10.83 -13.81
C ALA A 141 22.89 -10.34 -15.23
N ALA A 142 21.88 -10.94 -15.86
CA ALA A 142 21.27 -10.43 -17.09
C ALA A 142 20.29 -9.29 -16.76
N LYS A 143 20.80 -8.05 -16.75
CA LYS A 143 20.06 -6.85 -16.25
C LYS A 143 18.98 -6.36 -17.21
N ASP A 144 19.00 -6.82 -18.45
CA ASP A 144 18.07 -6.48 -19.52
C ASP A 144 16.87 -7.45 -19.59
N GLU A 145 16.93 -8.59 -18.88
CA GLU A 145 15.89 -9.64 -18.92
C GLU A 145 15.28 -9.93 -17.54
N ILE A 146 15.25 -8.97 -16.63
CA ILE A 146 14.70 -9.14 -15.29
C ILE A 146 13.19 -9.38 -15.37
N ILE A 147 12.70 -10.38 -14.64
CA ILE A 147 11.30 -10.77 -14.65
C ILE A 147 10.65 -10.32 -13.34
N LEU A 148 9.56 -9.55 -13.45
CA LEU A 148 8.65 -9.30 -12.35
C LEU A 148 7.39 -10.16 -12.56
N TYR A 149 7.23 -11.16 -11.70
CA TYR A 149 6.00 -11.93 -11.61
C TYR A 149 5.07 -11.31 -10.58
N ARG A 150 3.86 -10.98 -11.01
CA ARG A 150 2.82 -10.36 -10.18
C ARG A 150 1.52 -11.13 -10.30
N LYS A 151 0.92 -11.45 -9.16
CA LYS A 151 -0.41 -12.04 -9.09
C LYS A 151 -1.44 -10.99 -8.67
N GLU A 152 -2.45 -10.78 -9.50
CA GLU A 152 -3.57 -9.87 -9.22
C GLU A 152 -4.88 -10.67 -9.19
N GLY A 153 -5.30 -11.09 -8.01
CA GLY A 153 -6.42 -12.02 -7.84
C GLY A 153 -6.13 -13.38 -8.48
N THR A 154 -6.88 -13.74 -9.53
CA THR A 154 -6.68 -14.98 -10.30
C THR A 154 -5.78 -14.79 -11.53
N THR A 155 -5.38 -13.57 -11.83
CA THR A 155 -4.57 -13.25 -13.02
C THR A 155 -3.10 -13.17 -12.65
N GLU A 156 -2.27 -13.90 -13.40
CA GLU A 156 -0.82 -13.85 -13.31
C GLU A 156 -0.28 -12.95 -14.41
N LYS A 157 0.64 -12.05 -14.05
CA LYS A 157 1.24 -11.11 -14.97
C LYS A 157 2.76 -11.21 -14.89
N ILE A 158 3.39 -11.40 -16.03
CA ILE A 158 4.83 -11.36 -16.19
C ILE A 158 5.20 -10.05 -16.87
N ILE A 159 6.12 -9.31 -16.26
CA ILE A 159 6.62 -8.04 -16.78
C ILE A 159 8.14 -8.18 -16.91
N ILE A 160 8.65 -8.01 -18.12
CA ILE A 160 10.09 -7.99 -18.38
C ILE A 160 10.59 -6.57 -18.14
N ILE A 161 11.68 -6.44 -17.39
CA ILE A 161 12.28 -5.18 -17.00
C ILE A 161 13.71 -5.15 -17.49
N ASP A 162 14.00 -4.14 -18.28
CA ASP A 162 15.35 -3.79 -18.69
C ASP A 162 15.88 -2.70 -17.75
N TYR A 163 16.77 -3.09 -16.84
CA TYR A 163 17.38 -2.18 -15.87
C TYR A 163 18.27 -1.12 -16.56
N ASP A 164 18.92 -1.47 -17.64
CA ASP A 164 19.76 -0.54 -18.41
C ASP A 164 18.94 0.59 -19.03
N ASP A 165 17.70 0.28 -19.45
CA ASP A 165 16.76 1.29 -19.94
C ASP A 165 16.37 2.28 -18.84
N ILE A 166 16.17 1.80 -17.61
CA ILE A 166 15.84 2.65 -16.46
C ILE A 166 17.03 3.57 -16.14
N VAL A 167 18.24 3.03 -16.06
CA VAL A 167 19.47 3.78 -15.77
C VAL A 167 19.76 4.83 -16.85
N LYS A 168 19.42 4.54 -18.11
CA LYS A 168 19.52 5.50 -19.23
C LYS A 168 18.43 6.58 -19.19
N GLY A 169 17.55 6.58 -18.19
CA GLY A 169 16.53 7.61 -17.96
C GLY A 169 15.27 7.44 -18.79
N LYS A 170 14.96 6.25 -19.30
CA LYS A 170 13.67 6.00 -19.95
C LYS A 170 12.54 6.05 -18.91
N LEU A 171 11.79 7.15 -18.92
CA LEU A 171 10.72 7.43 -17.98
C LEU A 171 9.62 6.34 -18.03
N GLY A 172 9.05 6.02 -16.86
CA GLY A 172 7.91 5.09 -16.72
C GLY A 172 8.28 3.60 -16.76
N LYS A 173 9.58 3.27 -16.77
CA LYS A 173 10.06 1.87 -16.71
C LYS A 173 10.31 1.38 -15.28
N ASP A 174 10.54 2.30 -14.33
CA ASP A 174 10.67 1.93 -12.92
C ASP A 174 9.29 1.65 -12.32
N ILE A 175 9.05 0.41 -11.95
CA ILE A 175 7.73 -0.11 -11.55
C ILE A 175 7.61 -0.06 -10.04
N VAL A 176 6.47 0.41 -9.54
CA VAL A 176 6.12 0.33 -8.12
C VAL A 176 5.76 -1.11 -7.77
N LEU A 177 6.41 -1.65 -6.73
CA LEU A 177 6.16 -2.99 -6.22
C LEU A 177 4.84 -3.08 -5.47
N LYS A 178 4.25 -4.26 -5.52
CA LYS A 178 3.07 -4.67 -4.74
C LYS A 178 3.44 -5.83 -3.82
N ALA A 179 2.60 -6.09 -2.83
CA ALA A 179 2.72 -7.27 -2.00
C ALA A 179 2.69 -8.54 -2.88
N ASP A 180 3.47 -9.54 -2.47
CA ASP A 180 3.65 -10.83 -3.13
C ASP A 180 4.26 -10.77 -4.55
N ASP A 181 4.82 -9.62 -4.95
CA ASP A 181 5.65 -9.56 -6.15
C ASP A 181 6.89 -10.45 -6.01
N ILE A 182 7.23 -11.15 -7.08
CA ILE A 182 8.45 -11.94 -7.17
C ILE A 182 9.31 -11.37 -8.29
N ILE A 183 10.54 -10.95 -7.93
CA ILE A 183 11.53 -10.45 -8.86
C ILE A 183 12.54 -11.55 -9.10
N ILE A 184 12.74 -11.92 -10.35
CA ILE A 184 13.71 -12.92 -10.76
C ILE A 184 14.76 -12.24 -11.64
N VAL A 185 16.01 -12.29 -11.20
CA VAL A 185 17.16 -11.76 -11.94
C VAL A 185 17.89 -12.93 -12.56
N PRO A 186 17.86 -13.13 -13.88
CA PRO A 186 18.56 -14.20 -14.58
C PRO A 186 20.08 -14.05 -14.50
#